data_3fde9e6f1fdef935ecc989943d377d23
#
_entry.id   3fde9e6f1fdef935ecc989943d377d23
#
_cell.length_a   1.000
_cell.length_b   1.000
_cell.length_c   1.000
_cell.angle_alpha   90.00
_cell.angle_beta   90.00
_cell.angle_gamma   90.00
#
_symmetry.space_group_name_H-M   'P 1'
#
loop_
_entity.id
_entity.type
_entity.pdbx_description
1 polymer ?
#
loop_
_entity_poly.entity_id
_entity_poly.type
_entity_poly.pdbx_seq_one_letter_code
_entity_poly.pdbx_strand_id
1 'polypeptide(L)'
;MKSAITSLLVIAITLLASCDNRSGYLDDDQQSTVSMLTDVEWLLSYSRPSIGDEQSYDNETQIYKFDRTGKGWVANGSFTDASIKGNTRYYQWTFTTGNFTVIYMTGNAVDGYWLIEKLTANELWVEWAQQDPVIYPDQYNTHYKFKARKSTK
;
A
#
# COMPACT_ATOMS: atom_id res chain seq x y z
N MET A 1 -40.09 -9.23 43.22
CA MET A 1 -38.66 -9.57 43.10
C MET A 1 -38.27 -10.36 41.84
N LYS A 2 -39.14 -11.20 41.26
CA LYS A 2 -38.82 -11.97 40.02
C LYS A 2 -38.67 -11.11 38.75
N SER A 3 -39.36 -9.97 38.67
CA SER A 3 -39.33 -9.07 37.48
C SER A 3 -38.03 -8.25 37.35
N ALA A 4 -37.40 -7.86 38.47
CA ALA A 4 -36.19 -7.07 38.48
C ALA A 4 -34.94 -7.87 38.03
N ILE A 5 -34.89 -9.15 38.34
CA ILE A 5 -33.78 -10.04 37.98
C ILE A 5 -33.81 -10.33 36.48
N THR A 6 -34.98 -10.48 35.88
CA THR A 6 -35.13 -10.73 34.44
C THR A 6 -34.68 -9.51 33.59
N SER A 7 -35.00 -8.29 34.06
CA SER A 7 -34.56 -7.06 33.38
C SER A 7 -33.06 -6.86 33.45
N LEU A 8 -32.42 -7.21 34.57
CA LEU A 8 -30.96 -7.09 34.71
C LEU A 8 -30.22 -8.09 33.81
N LEU A 9 -30.77 -9.30 33.64
CA LEU A 9 -30.19 -10.33 32.79
C LEU A 9 -30.25 -9.94 31.29
N VAL A 10 -31.33 -9.30 30.85
CA VAL A 10 -31.50 -8.85 29.47
C VAL A 10 -30.51 -7.71 29.14
N ILE A 11 -30.28 -6.79 30.09
CA ILE A 11 -29.31 -5.70 29.91
C ILE A 11 -27.86 -6.24 29.85
N ALA A 12 -27.55 -7.27 30.65
CA ALA A 12 -26.20 -7.88 30.60
C ALA A 12 -25.92 -8.62 29.28
N ILE A 13 -26.94 -9.21 28.66
CA ILE A 13 -26.78 -9.91 27.37
C ILE A 13 -26.60 -8.93 26.20
N THR A 14 -27.22 -7.74 26.24
CA THR A 14 -27.08 -6.73 25.21
C THR A 14 -25.69 -6.04 25.21
N LEU A 15 -25.00 -6.04 26.35
CA LEU A 15 -23.63 -5.50 26.46
C LEU A 15 -22.58 -6.46 25.92
N LEU A 16 -22.88 -7.74 25.74
CA LEU A 16 -21.95 -8.74 25.20
C LEU A 16 -22.04 -8.88 23.67
N ALA A 17 -23.02 -8.27 23.01
CA ALA A 17 -23.21 -8.32 21.56
C ALA A 17 -22.38 -7.26 20.79
N SER A 18 -21.58 -6.43 21.47
CA SER A 18 -20.67 -5.48 20.86
C SER A 18 -19.25 -6.05 20.75
N CYS A 19 -19.10 -7.33 20.45
CA CYS A 19 -17.86 -7.82 19.85
C CYS A 19 -17.92 -7.51 18.36
N ASP A 20 -17.42 -6.34 18.01
CA ASP A 20 -17.07 -5.98 16.66
C ASP A 20 -16.21 -7.13 16.08
N ASN A 21 -16.71 -7.81 15.05
CA ASN A 21 -15.98 -8.84 14.30
C ASN A 21 -14.85 -8.19 13.48
N ARG A 22 -13.99 -7.40 14.13
CA ARG A 22 -12.78 -6.88 13.50
C ARG A 22 -11.82 -8.05 13.32
N SER A 23 -11.72 -8.55 12.12
CA SER A 23 -10.65 -9.48 11.76
C SER A 23 -9.32 -8.73 11.74
N GLY A 24 -8.65 -8.67 12.90
CA GLY A 24 -7.40 -7.96 13.08
C GLY A 24 -7.56 -6.55 13.65
N TYR A 25 -6.45 -5.82 13.68
CA TYR A 25 -6.35 -4.45 14.22
C TYR A 25 -6.69 -3.35 13.20
N LEU A 26 -7.04 -3.71 11.96
CA LEU A 26 -7.33 -2.77 10.88
C LEU A 26 -8.83 -2.52 10.78
N ASP A 27 -9.23 -1.26 10.59
CA ASP A 27 -10.58 -0.90 10.21
C ASP A 27 -10.87 -1.23 8.72
N ASP A 28 -12.13 -1.09 8.29
CA ASP A 28 -12.54 -1.47 6.93
C ASP A 28 -11.83 -0.64 5.85
N ASP A 29 -11.58 0.64 6.10
CA ASP A 29 -10.89 1.53 5.16
C ASP A 29 -9.41 1.15 5.04
N GLN A 30 -8.76 0.83 6.16
CA GLN A 30 -7.39 0.36 6.20
C GLN A 30 -7.26 -1.00 5.49
N GLN A 31 -8.19 -1.93 5.71
CA GLN A 31 -8.22 -3.23 5.03
C GLN A 31 -8.41 -3.07 3.53
N SER A 32 -9.29 -2.15 3.10
CA SER A 32 -9.51 -1.82 1.71
C SER A 32 -8.24 -1.26 1.06
N THR A 33 -7.55 -0.33 1.74
CA THR A 33 -6.28 0.26 1.28
C THR A 33 -5.21 -0.82 1.12
N VAL A 34 -5.03 -1.69 2.11
CA VAL A 34 -4.09 -2.82 2.03
C VAL A 34 -4.43 -3.72 0.86
N SER A 35 -5.70 -4.05 0.65
CA SER A 35 -6.14 -4.92 -0.46
C SER A 35 -5.84 -4.28 -1.81
N MET A 36 -6.21 -3.03 -2.01
CA MET A 36 -5.92 -2.31 -3.25
C MET A 36 -4.43 -2.28 -3.55
N LEU A 37 -3.59 -2.06 -2.53
CA LEU A 37 -2.13 -2.00 -2.70
C LEU A 37 -1.51 -3.37 -3.02
N THR A 38 -1.99 -4.44 -2.38
CA THR A 38 -1.31 -5.74 -2.37
C THR A 38 -1.86 -6.77 -3.35
N ASP A 39 -3.10 -6.62 -3.83
CA ASP A 39 -3.75 -7.65 -4.65
C ASP A 39 -3.32 -7.62 -6.13
N VAL A 40 -2.61 -6.58 -6.57
CA VAL A 40 -2.12 -6.39 -7.93
C VAL A 40 -0.61 -6.20 -7.99
N GLU A 41 -0.04 -6.25 -9.17
CA GLU A 41 1.31 -5.76 -9.48
C GLU A 41 1.20 -4.34 -10.04
N TRP A 42 2.14 -3.47 -9.69
CA TRP A 42 2.15 -2.07 -10.06
C TRP A 42 3.21 -1.79 -11.12
N LEU A 43 2.75 -1.50 -12.33
CA LEU A 43 3.60 -1.19 -13.46
C LEU A 43 3.87 0.32 -13.53
N LEU A 44 5.13 0.72 -13.47
CA LEU A 44 5.54 2.12 -13.64
C LEU A 44 5.12 2.63 -15.01
N SER A 45 4.36 3.72 -15.06
CA SER A 45 3.88 4.35 -16.29
C SER A 45 4.36 5.79 -16.48
N TYR A 46 4.77 6.45 -15.41
CA TYR A 46 5.18 7.85 -15.44
C TYR A 46 6.06 8.19 -14.25
N SER A 47 7.05 9.07 -14.48
CA SER A 47 7.81 9.72 -13.41
C SER A 47 8.05 11.19 -13.72
N ARG A 48 8.04 12.03 -12.67
CA ARG A 48 8.38 13.45 -12.73
C ARG A 48 9.17 13.83 -11.48
N PRO A 49 10.50 13.97 -11.58
CA PRO A 49 11.32 14.48 -10.49
C PRO A 49 11.06 15.98 -10.26
N SER A 50 11.34 16.49 -9.06
CA SER A 50 11.28 17.94 -8.76
C SER A 50 12.23 18.75 -9.60
N ILE A 51 13.35 18.14 -10.02
CA ILE A 51 14.36 18.73 -10.91
C ILE A 51 14.64 17.74 -12.03
N GLY A 52 14.41 18.16 -13.27
CA GLY A 52 14.60 17.35 -14.47
C GLY A 52 13.32 17.16 -15.27
N ASP A 53 13.41 16.35 -16.31
CA ASP A 53 12.34 16.14 -17.25
C ASP A 53 11.40 15.01 -16.78
N GLU A 54 10.12 15.15 -17.09
CA GLU A 54 9.15 14.08 -16.92
C GLU A 54 9.37 12.96 -17.95
N GLN A 55 9.06 11.74 -17.57
CA GLN A 55 9.19 10.55 -18.40
C GLN A 55 7.92 9.72 -18.39
N SER A 56 7.49 9.29 -19.57
CA SER A 56 6.42 8.31 -19.74
C SER A 56 7.01 6.98 -20.19
N TYR A 57 6.45 5.89 -19.67
CA TYR A 57 6.91 4.53 -19.93
C TYR A 57 5.80 3.76 -20.64
N ASP A 58 5.95 3.60 -21.97
CA ASP A 58 4.96 2.87 -22.78
C ASP A 58 5.16 1.36 -22.76
N ASN A 59 6.35 0.91 -22.35
CA ASN A 59 6.70 -0.49 -22.23
C ASN A 59 6.84 -0.88 -20.74
N GLU A 60 6.58 -2.14 -20.43
CA GLU A 60 6.78 -2.68 -19.09
C GLU A 60 8.27 -2.68 -18.76
N THR A 61 8.74 -1.65 -18.03
CA THR A 61 10.14 -1.48 -17.67
C THR A 61 10.42 -1.74 -16.20
N GLN A 62 9.44 -1.50 -15.34
CA GLN A 62 9.58 -1.67 -13.91
C GLN A 62 8.26 -2.05 -13.27
N ILE A 63 8.27 -3.15 -12.51
CA ILE A 63 7.10 -3.70 -11.82
C ILE A 63 7.40 -3.77 -10.33
N TYR A 64 6.45 -3.30 -9.51
CA TYR A 64 6.46 -3.40 -8.06
C TYR A 64 5.36 -4.35 -7.59
N LYS A 65 5.65 -5.14 -6.58
CA LYS A 65 4.68 -5.96 -5.85
C LYS A 65 4.82 -5.72 -4.36
N PHE A 66 3.70 -5.43 -3.73
CA PHE A 66 3.55 -5.38 -2.27
C PHE A 66 2.86 -6.65 -1.81
N ASP A 67 3.36 -7.25 -0.73
CA ASP A 67 2.77 -8.41 -0.07
C ASP A 67 2.19 -7.98 1.28
N ARG A 68 1.08 -8.57 1.70
CA ARG A 68 0.42 -8.28 2.98
C ARG A 68 1.28 -8.54 4.21
N THR A 69 2.38 -9.28 4.06
CA THR A 69 3.34 -9.56 5.14
C THR A 69 4.35 -8.44 5.37
N GLY A 70 4.24 -7.30 4.68
CA GLY A 70 5.21 -6.20 4.75
C GLY A 70 6.46 -6.43 3.93
N LYS A 71 6.45 -7.42 3.04
CA LYS A 71 7.51 -7.67 2.06
C LYS A 71 7.06 -7.23 0.67
N GLY A 72 8.02 -6.96 -0.19
CA GLY A 72 7.74 -6.65 -1.58
C GLY A 72 8.93 -6.95 -2.47
N TRP A 73 8.72 -6.81 -3.76
CA TRP A 73 9.79 -6.91 -4.74
C TRP A 73 9.59 -5.90 -5.87
N VAL A 74 10.70 -5.54 -6.49
CA VAL A 74 10.73 -4.78 -7.73
C VAL A 74 11.55 -5.53 -8.76
N ALA A 75 11.06 -5.58 -9.98
CA ALA A 75 11.76 -6.14 -11.13
C ALA A 75 11.91 -5.06 -12.21
N ASN A 76 13.07 -5.04 -12.87
CA ASN A 76 13.38 -4.13 -13.95
C ASN A 76 13.70 -4.92 -15.23
N GLY A 77 13.24 -4.43 -16.37
CA GLY A 77 13.55 -5.00 -17.68
C GLY A 77 12.32 -5.29 -18.55
N SER A 78 12.53 -5.98 -19.66
CA SER A 78 11.44 -6.46 -20.51
C SER A 78 10.95 -7.81 -19.96
N PHE A 79 9.68 -7.91 -19.59
CA PHE A 79 9.18 -9.02 -18.78
C PHE A 79 8.48 -10.09 -19.61
N THR A 80 9.08 -11.28 -19.59
CA THR A 80 8.35 -12.56 -19.66
C THR A 80 8.34 -13.15 -18.26
N ASP A 81 7.39 -14.00 -17.90
CA ASP A 81 7.29 -14.59 -16.55
C ASP A 81 8.59 -15.26 -16.06
N ALA A 82 9.42 -15.76 -16.99
CA ALA A 82 10.72 -16.33 -16.67
C ALA A 82 11.79 -15.27 -16.36
N SER A 83 11.71 -14.06 -16.95
CA SER A 83 12.69 -13.00 -16.75
C SER A 83 12.45 -12.21 -15.46
N ILE A 84 11.22 -12.14 -14.96
CA ILE A 84 10.89 -11.51 -13.68
C ILE A 84 11.71 -12.15 -12.56
N LYS A 85 11.82 -13.48 -12.53
CA LYS A 85 12.55 -14.21 -11.47
C LYS A 85 14.06 -13.89 -11.43
N GLY A 86 14.69 -13.59 -12.56
CA GLY A 86 16.12 -13.32 -12.64
C GLY A 86 16.53 -11.90 -12.22
N ASN A 87 15.64 -10.92 -12.32
CA ASN A 87 15.93 -9.50 -12.11
C ASN A 87 15.17 -8.89 -10.92
N THR A 88 14.69 -9.72 -10.02
CA THR A 88 13.90 -9.30 -8.86
C THR A 88 14.80 -8.89 -7.71
N ARG A 89 14.53 -7.72 -7.12
CA ARG A 89 15.12 -7.22 -5.88
C ARG A 89 14.05 -7.07 -4.83
N TYR A 90 14.33 -7.48 -3.60
CA TYR A 90 13.38 -7.53 -2.51
C TYR A 90 13.53 -6.31 -1.59
N TYR A 91 12.40 -5.88 -1.00
CA TYR A 91 12.33 -4.82 -0.01
C TYR A 91 11.33 -5.18 1.10
N GLN A 92 11.36 -4.40 2.16
CA GLN A 92 10.34 -4.40 3.21
C GLN A 92 9.56 -3.08 3.14
N TRP A 93 8.31 -3.10 3.56
CA TRP A 93 7.46 -1.93 3.57
C TRP A 93 6.50 -1.93 4.76
N THR A 94 6.08 -0.74 5.16
CA THR A 94 5.04 -0.54 6.19
C THR A 94 4.35 0.80 5.98
N PHE A 95 3.11 0.93 6.42
CA PHE A 95 2.50 2.24 6.57
C PHE A 95 3.04 2.93 7.81
N THR A 96 3.31 4.24 7.73
CA THR A 96 3.80 5.06 8.83
C THR A 96 2.73 5.98 9.42
N THR A 97 1.58 6.13 8.74
CA THR A 97 0.45 6.96 9.16
C THR A 97 -0.78 6.12 9.46
N GLY A 98 -1.58 6.55 10.45
CA GLY A 98 -2.79 5.83 10.87
C GLY A 98 -3.88 5.76 9.78
N ASN A 99 -3.88 6.69 8.82
CA ASN A 99 -4.78 6.71 7.67
C ASN A 99 -4.20 6.01 6.43
N PHE A 100 -3.06 5.35 6.55
CA PHE A 100 -2.40 4.57 5.50
C PHE A 100 -2.07 5.38 4.23
N THR A 101 -1.73 6.65 4.39
CA THR A 101 -1.35 7.54 3.28
C THR A 101 0.15 7.59 3.01
N VAL A 102 0.99 7.14 3.94
CA VAL A 102 2.44 7.13 3.77
C VAL A 102 2.98 5.72 3.96
N ILE A 103 3.76 5.26 2.98
CA ILE A 103 4.48 3.99 2.99
C ILE A 103 5.96 4.29 3.19
N TYR A 104 6.61 3.66 4.16
CA TYR A 104 8.06 3.58 4.25
C TYR A 104 8.53 2.27 3.63
N MET A 105 9.55 2.36 2.79
CA MET A 105 10.20 1.20 2.16
C MET A 105 11.68 1.20 2.46
N THR A 106 12.23 0.01 2.67
CA THR A 106 13.67 -0.18 2.89
C THR A 106 14.17 -1.45 2.22
N GLY A 107 15.32 -1.35 1.54
CA GLY A 107 15.95 -2.48 0.87
C GLY A 107 16.91 -2.02 -0.22
N ASN A 108 17.65 -2.96 -0.80
CA ASN A 108 18.68 -2.68 -1.81
C ASN A 108 18.14 -2.11 -3.14
N ALA A 109 16.84 -2.11 -3.33
CA ALA A 109 16.21 -1.70 -4.58
C ALA A 109 15.42 -0.40 -4.44
N VAL A 110 14.91 -0.15 -3.26
CA VAL A 110 14.08 1.01 -2.93
C VAL A 110 14.36 1.38 -1.48
N ASP A 111 14.47 2.67 -1.23
CA ASP A 111 14.60 3.22 0.10
C ASP A 111 13.92 4.58 0.14
N GLY A 112 13.20 4.89 1.24
CA GLY A 112 12.48 6.14 1.41
C GLY A 112 10.98 5.98 1.59
N TYR A 113 10.28 7.08 1.38
CA TYR A 113 8.86 7.22 1.67
C TYR A 113 8.05 7.44 0.40
N TRP A 114 6.87 6.86 0.35
CA TRP A 114 5.86 7.13 -0.68
C TRP A 114 4.63 7.75 -0.02
N LEU A 115 4.37 9.01 -0.30
CA LEU A 115 3.09 9.65 0.01
C LEU A 115 2.10 9.26 -1.09
N ILE A 116 1.03 8.58 -0.73
CA ILE A 116 -0.02 8.15 -1.65
C ILE A 116 -0.91 9.35 -1.99
N GLU A 117 -0.88 9.78 -3.25
CA GLU A 117 -1.75 10.82 -3.79
C GLU A 117 -3.07 10.23 -4.32
N LYS A 118 -3.01 9.01 -4.87
CA LYS A 118 -4.16 8.27 -5.38
C LYS A 118 -3.92 6.78 -5.28
N LEU A 119 -4.91 6.05 -4.78
CA LEU A 119 -4.93 4.59 -4.81
C LEU A 119 -6.33 4.11 -5.21
N THR A 120 -6.40 3.36 -6.29
CA THR A 120 -7.61 2.70 -6.79
C THR A 120 -7.26 1.28 -7.22
N ALA A 121 -8.24 0.48 -7.62
CA ALA A 121 -7.99 -0.85 -8.15
C ALA A 121 -7.11 -0.88 -9.43
N ASN A 122 -6.94 0.26 -10.12
CA ASN A 122 -6.25 0.32 -11.40
C ASN A 122 -5.06 1.28 -11.42
N GLU A 123 -4.95 2.20 -10.48
CA GLU A 123 -3.95 3.26 -10.47
C GLU A 123 -3.40 3.52 -9.07
N LEU A 124 -2.10 3.67 -8.98
CA LEU A 124 -1.39 4.14 -7.80
C LEU A 124 -0.53 5.35 -8.21
N TRP A 125 -0.76 6.49 -7.58
CA TRP A 125 0.04 7.69 -7.74
C TRP A 125 0.69 8.00 -6.41
N VAL A 126 1.99 8.24 -6.43
CA VAL A 126 2.76 8.51 -5.22
C VAL A 126 3.77 9.61 -5.45
N GLU A 127 4.08 10.30 -4.39
CA GLU A 127 5.23 11.17 -4.28
C GLU A 127 6.31 10.45 -3.46
N TRP A 128 7.43 10.14 -4.11
CA TRP A 128 8.60 9.59 -3.41
C TRP A 128 9.41 10.71 -2.78
N ALA A 129 9.85 10.49 -1.55
CA ALA A 129 10.68 11.37 -0.78
C ALA A 129 11.72 10.57 0.00
N GLN A 130 12.88 11.17 0.25
CA GLN A 130 13.94 10.50 1.01
C GLN A 130 13.66 10.51 2.51
N GLN A 131 13.01 11.54 3.03
CA GLN A 131 12.62 11.70 4.42
C GLN A 131 11.09 11.64 4.53
N ASP A 132 10.59 11.41 5.75
CA ASP A 132 9.15 11.36 6.00
C ASP A 132 8.45 12.67 5.53
N PRO A 133 7.56 12.60 4.53
CA PRO A 133 6.94 13.80 3.94
C PRO A 133 5.97 14.51 4.90
N VAL A 134 5.51 13.84 5.96
CA VAL A 134 4.68 14.47 7.01
C VAL A 134 5.52 15.39 7.89
N ILE A 135 6.78 15.01 8.14
CA ILE A 135 7.71 15.76 9.00
C ILE A 135 8.49 16.80 8.17
N TYR A 136 8.86 16.43 6.95
CA TYR A 136 9.69 17.23 6.05
C TYR A 136 8.99 17.46 4.69
N PRO A 137 7.95 18.32 4.62
CA PRO A 137 7.18 18.50 3.39
C PRO A 137 7.94 19.24 2.28
N ASP A 138 8.92 20.09 2.64
CA ASP A 138 9.66 20.95 1.70
C ASP A 138 10.97 20.30 1.22
N GLN A 139 10.92 19.05 0.74
CA GLN A 139 12.09 18.33 0.24
C GLN A 139 11.98 18.03 -1.26
N TYR A 140 13.10 17.65 -1.89
CA TYR A 140 13.07 17.14 -3.26
C TYR A 140 12.29 15.84 -3.30
N ASN A 141 11.38 15.73 -4.27
CA ASN A 141 10.51 14.58 -4.45
C ASN A 141 10.46 14.13 -5.91
N THR A 142 9.90 12.97 -6.13
CA THR A 142 9.60 12.46 -7.47
C THR A 142 8.19 11.89 -7.47
N HIS A 143 7.35 12.41 -8.36
CA HIS A 143 6.02 11.86 -8.58
C HIS A 143 6.12 10.64 -9.49
N TYR A 144 5.51 9.54 -9.07
CA TYR A 144 5.37 8.32 -9.84
C TYR A 144 3.90 8.00 -10.07
N LYS A 145 3.57 7.50 -11.26
CA LYS A 145 2.26 6.91 -11.53
C LYS A 145 2.45 5.48 -12.00
N PHE A 146 1.63 4.62 -11.44
CA PHE A 146 1.60 3.20 -11.76
C PHE A 146 0.23 2.79 -12.24
N LYS A 147 0.19 1.79 -13.11
CA LYS A 147 -1.02 1.09 -13.55
C LYS A 147 -1.04 -0.31 -12.95
N ALA A 148 -2.22 -0.78 -12.56
CA ALA A 148 -2.37 -2.15 -12.11
C ALA A 148 -2.11 -3.12 -13.26
N ARG A 149 -1.20 -4.06 -13.05
CA ARG A 149 -0.97 -5.21 -13.92
C ARG A 149 -1.68 -6.41 -13.33
N LYS A 150 -2.68 -6.92 -14.03
CA LYS A 150 -3.33 -8.18 -13.63
C LYS A 150 -2.37 -9.32 -13.97
N SER A 151 -1.94 -10.06 -12.95
CA SER A 151 -1.18 -11.29 -13.17
C SER A 151 -2.01 -12.24 -14.02
N THR A 152 -1.52 -12.58 -15.21
CA THR A 152 -2.07 -13.69 -16.00
C THR A 152 -1.69 -14.97 -15.26
N LYS A 153 -2.71 -15.61 -14.66
CA LYS A 153 -2.58 -16.96 -14.10
C LYS A 153 -2.37 -17.96 -15.21
#